data_8e75033b1eb6f86296789f4d3456e298
#
_entry.id   8e75033b1eb6f86296789f4d3456e298
#
_cell.length_a   1.000
_cell.length_b   1.000
_cell.length_c   1.000
_cell.angle_alpha   90.00
_cell.angle_beta   90.00
_cell.angle_gamma   90.00
#
_symmetry.space_group_name_H-M   'P 1'
#
loop_
_entity.id
_entity.type
_entity.pdbx_description
1 polymer ?
#
loop_
_entity_poly.entity_id
_entity_poly.type
_entity_poly.pdbx_seq_one_letter_code
_entity_poly.pdbx_strand_id
1 'polypeptide(L)'
;MEYRERTYRHEVNAAGLIFFQVAVRETDLFVAADADLSALCRETVVKYRRQLENYIRRRPDFLHSLSPLAADPLAPPIVQTMLAVAEQCGVGPMAAVAGTMAEYVARDLRSFTRNIIVENGGDIYLDSLEERRVAVFAGESPLSGKTALRIRPEAMPMGVCTSSATVGLSLIHI
;
A
#
# COMPACT_ATOMS: atom_id res chain seq x y z
N MET A 1 -19.70 -1.04 1.11
CA MET A 1 -18.85 -1.67 2.15
C MET A 1 -18.71 -0.64 3.25
N GLU A 2 -19.11 -0.99 4.48
CA GLU A 2 -19.07 -0.06 5.60
C GLU A 2 -17.61 0.13 6.03
N TYR A 3 -17.16 1.39 6.17
CA TYR A 3 -15.82 1.71 6.63
C TYR A 3 -15.64 1.20 8.06
N ARG A 4 -14.68 0.30 8.28
CA ARG A 4 -14.27 -0.10 9.64
C ARG A 4 -13.08 0.73 10.05
N GLU A 5 -13.19 1.38 11.20
CA GLU A 5 -12.09 2.13 11.80
C GLU A 5 -10.87 1.22 12.03
N ARG A 6 -9.71 1.68 11.57
CA ARG A 6 -8.45 0.93 11.64
C ARG A 6 -7.76 1.21 12.97
N THR A 7 -8.33 0.69 14.04
CA THR A 7 -7.88 0.94 15.43
C THR A 7 -6.44 0.54 15.69
N TYR A 8 -5.90 -0.44 14.95
CA TYR A 8 -4.50 -0.86 15.05
C TYR A 8 -3.50 0.27 14.73
N ARG A 9 -3.91 1.31 14.00
CA ARG A 9 -3.08 2.49 13.70
C ARG A 9 -2.73 3.29 14.95
N HIS A 10 -3.55 3.20 16.01
CA HIS A 10 -3.30 3.89 17.27
C HIS A 10 -2.18 3.23 18.09
N GLU A 11 -1.82 1.99 17.78
CA GLU A 11 -0.77 1.22 18.45
C GLU A 11 0.58 1.29 17.72
N VAL A 12 0.62 1.98 16.56
CA VAL A 12 1.84 2.08 15.75
C VAL A 12 2.81 3.06 16.41
N ASN A 13 4.01 2.58 16.70
CA ASN A 13 5.11 3.40 17.18
C ASN A 13 6.33 3.19 16.25
N ALA A 14 6.75 4.25 15.59
CA ALA A 14 8.01 4.28 14.86
C ALA A 14 8.83 5.43 15.44
N ALA A 15 9.73 5.11 16.36
CA ALA A 15 10.54 6.11 17.06
C ALA A 15 11.22 7.07 16.08
N GLY A 16 11.12 8.36 16.35
CA GLY A 16 11.74 9.43 15.57
C GLY A 16 10.99 9.82 14.28
N LEU A 17 9.83 9.20 13.96
CA LEU A 17 9.04 9.58 12.80
C LEU A 17 7.78 10.36 13.18
N ILE A 18 7.37 11.23 12.27
CA ILE A 18 6.11 11.97 12.33
C ILE A 18 5.04 11.18 11.58
N PHE A 19 3.91 10.97 12.23
CA PHE A 19 2.76 10.26 11.66
C PHE A 19 1.74 11.24 11.12
N PHE A 20 1.22 10.94 9.93
CA PHE A 20 0.09 11.65 9.35
C PHE A 20 -0.78 10.73 8.51
N GLN A 21 -2.03 11.10 8.35
CA GLN A 21 -3.01 10.37 7.54
C GLN A 21 -3.46 11.20 6.35
N VAL A 22 -3.57 10.55 5.20
CA VAL A 22 -4.08 11.17 3.97
C VAL A 22 -5.16 10.29 3.38
N ALA A 23 -6.39 10.79 3.39
CA ALA A 23 -7.52 10.14 2.75
C ALA A 23 -7.96 10.94 1.51
N VAL A 24 -8.11 10.25 0.39
CA VAL A 24 -8.65 10.76 -0.88
C VAL A 24 -9.58 9.70 -1.45
N ARG A 25 -10.89 9.91 -1.30
CA ARG A 25 -11.91 8.92 -1.64
C ARG A 25 -11.64 7.58 -0.95
N GLU A 26 -11.48 6.48 -1.72
CA GLU A 26 -11.23 5.12 -1.20
C GLU A 26 -9.77 4.88 -0.80
N THR A 27 -8.84 5.75 -1.18
CA THR A 27 -7.43 5.66 -0.76
C THR A 27 -7.28 6.30 0.60
N ASP A 28 -6.85 5.53 1.59
CA ASP A 28 -6.66 5.97 2.97
C ASP A 28 -5.28 5.49 3.45
N LEU A 29 -4.30 6.40 3.36
CA LEU A 29 -2.92 6.13 3.72
C LEU A 29 -2.62 6.59 5.15
N PHE A 30 -1.91 5.75 5.89
CA PHE A 30 -1.24 6.12 7.12
C PHE A 30 0.26 6.12 6.89
N VAL A 31 0.89 7.27 7.11
CA VAL A 31 2.28 7.51 6.71
C VAL A 31 3.10 7.89 7.92
N ALA A 32 4.33 7.36 7.99
CA ALA A 32 5.36 7.78 8.94
C ALA A 32 6.60 8.22 8.15
N ALA A 33 7.12 9.40 8.44
CA ALA A 33 8.28 9.99 7.75
C ALA A 33 9.09 10.88 8.70
N ASP A 34 10.30 11.33 8.29
CA ASP A 34 11.13 12.24 9.10
C ASP A 34 10.49 13.64 9.27
N ALA A 35 9.51 13.99 8.43
CA ALA A 35 8.78 15.27 8.47
C ALA A 35 7.31 15.07 8.11
N ASP A 36 6.45 16.03 8.46
CA ASP A 36 5.08 16.07 7.98
C ASP A 36 5.03 16.44 6.49
N LEU A 37 4.76 15.44 5.66
CA LEU A 37 4.64 15.56 4.21
C LEU A 37 3.19 15.40 3.73
N SER A 38 2.22 15.65 4.61
CA SER A 38 0.79 15.38 4.36
C SER A 38 0.25 16.09 3.11
N ALA A 39 0.64 17.35 2.88
CA ALA A 39 0.22 18.10 1.70
C ALA A 39 0.76 17.47 0.41
N LEU A 40 2.07 17.18 0.36
CA LEU A 40 2.71 16.56 -0.80
C LEU A 40 2.20 15.13 -1.03
N CYS A 41 1.98 14.38 0.04
CA CYS A 41 1.38 13.06 -0.02
C CYS A 41 -0.01 13.11 -0.68
N ARG A 42 -0.85 14.06 -0.28
CA ARG A 42 -2.18 14.26 -0.87
C ARG A 42 -2.12 14.56 -2.36
N GLU A 43 -1.24 15.44 -2.79
CA GLU A 43 -1.04 15.76 -4.21
C GLU A 43 -0.60 14.53 -5.00
N THR A 44 0.33 13.76 -4.44
CA THR A 44 0.85 12.51 -5.03
C THR A 44 -0.25 11.44 -5.15
N VAL A 45 -1.06 11.26 -4.12
CA VAL A 45 -2.22 10.34 -4.16
C VAL A 45 -3.19 10.77 -5.27
N VAL A 46 -3.53 12.06 -5.36
CA VAL A 46 -4.43 12.58 -6.41
C VAL A 46 -3.84 12.34 -7.80
N LYS A 47 -2.54 12.53 -7.99
CA LYS A 47 -1.82 12.25 -9.26
C LYS A 47 -2.00 10.80 -9.69
N TYR A 48 -1.71 9.84 -8.82
CA TYR A 48 -1.79 8.41 -9.15
C TYR A 48 -3.22 7.91 -9.27
N ARG A 49 -4.14 8.38 -8.43
CA ARG A 49 -5.57 8.08 -8.60
C ARG A 49 -6.10 8.52 -9.95
N ARG A 50 -5.76 9.74 -10.39
CA ARG A 50 -6.18 10.23 -11.73
C ARG A 50 -5.65 9.33 -12.86
N GLN A 51 -4.43 8.82 -12.76
CA GLN A 51 -3.88 7.88 -13.74
C GLN A 51 -4.68 6.58 -13.78
N LEU A 52 -4.97 5.99 -12.61
CA LEU A 52 -5.76 4.76 -12.48
C LEU A 52 -7.21 4.96 -12.96
N GLU A 53 -7.90 5.99 -12.48
CA GLU A 53 -9.27 6.29 -12.85
C GLU A 53 -9.42 6.57 -14.36
N ASN A 54 -8.43 7.26 -14.97
CA ASN A 54 -8.42 7.50 -16.41
C ASN A 54 -8.19 6.21 -17.20
N TYR A 55 -7.33 5.33 -16.71
CA TYR A 55 -7.08 4.03 -17.35
C TYR A 55 -8.31 3.12 -17.24
N ILE A 56 -8.91 3.01 -16.07
CA ILE A 56 -10.14 2.22 -15.82
C ILE A 56 -11.27 2.67 -16.74
N ARG A 57 -11.45 3.98 -16.96
CA ARG A 57 -12.49 4.48 -17.88
C ARG A 57 -12.30 4.01 -19.32
N ARG A 58 -11.05 3.81 -19.76
CA ARG A 58 -10.73 3.31 -21.12
C ARG A 58 -10.69 1.79 -21.19
N ARG A 59 -10.41 1.14 -20.07
CA ARG A 59 -10.26 -0.31 -19.92
C ARG A 59 -11.04 -0.78 -18.68
N PRO A 60 -12.38 -0.86 -18.76
CA PRO A 60 -13.22 -1.27 -17.62
C PRO A 60 -12.91 -2.67 -17.09
N ASP A 61 -12.41 -3.55 -17.95
CA ASP A 61 -11.94 -4.88 -17.60
C ASP A 61 -10.83 -4.85 -16.52
N PHE A 62 -10.01 -3.80 -16.51
CA PHE A 62 -8.97 -3.61 -15.50
C PHE A 62 -9.52 -3.57 -14.06
N LEU A 63 -10.72 -2.98 -13.88
CA LEU A 63 -11.36 -2.87 -12.57
C LEU A 63 -11.95 -4.20 -12.07
N HIS A 64 -12.44 -5.04 -12.98
CA HIS A 64 -13.29 -6.18 -12.62
C HIS A 64 -12.65 -7.54 -12.84
N SER A 65 -11.55 -7.60 -13.60
CA SER A 65 -10.88 -8.89 -13.85
C SER A 65 -10.33 -9.48 -12.56
N LEU A 66 -10.60 -10.76 -12.35
CA LEU A 66 -9.99 -11.57 -11.30
C LEU A 66 -8.77 -12.37 -11.81
N SER A 67 -8.53 -12.32 -13.11
CA SER A 67 -7.40 -12.97 -13.77
C SER A 67 -6.44 -11.93 -14.34
N PRO A 68 -5.18 -12.29 -14.61
CA PRO A 68 -4.23 -11.41 -15.24
C PRO A 68 -4.74 -10.85 -16.56
N LEU A 69 -4.41 -9.61 -16.85
CA LEU A 69 -4.64 -8.96 -18.12
C LEU A 69 -3.32 -8.77 -18.87
N ALA A 70 -3.40 -8.72 -20.20
CA ALA A 70 -2.21 -8.50 -21.04
C ALA A 70 -1.52 -7.17 -20.68
N ALA A 71 -0.19 -7.18 -20.74
CA ALA A 71 0.63 -5.99 -20.56
C ALA A 71 0.23 -4.89 -21.55
N ASP A 72 0.25 -3.64 -21.09
CA ASP A 72 0.00 -2.45 -21.89
C ASP A 72 1.18 -1.49 -21.75
N PRO A 73 2.13 -1.48 -22.72
CA PRO A 73 3.30 -0.63 -22.67
C PRO A 73 2.99 0.88 -22.73
N LEU A 74 1.79 1.25 -23.17
CA LEU A 74 1.35 2.64 -23.26
C LEU A 74 0.59 3.11 -22.00
N ALA A 75 0.34 2.20 -21.07
CA ALA A 75 -0.30 2.54 -19.81
C ALA A 75 0.61 3.39 -18.90
N PRO A 76 0.05 4.19 -17.98
CA PRO A 76 0.85 4.86 -16.96
C PRO A 76 1.72 3.86 -16.16
N PRO A 77 2.91 4.26 -15.67
CA PRO A 77 3.81 3.34 -14.96
C PRO A 77 3.18 2.58 -13.80
N ILE A 78 2.33 3.23 -13.01
CA ILE A 78 1.61 2.57 -11.90
C ILE A 78 0.70 1.43 -12.40
N VAL A 79 0.04 1.62 -13.54
CA VAL A 79 -0.80 0.59 -14.17
C VAL A 79 0.05 -0.56 -14.72
N GLN A 80 1.17 -0.24 -15.37
CA GLN A 80 2.11 -1.26 -15.87
C GLN A 80 2.62 -2.14 -14.73
N THR A 81 2.97 -1.55 -13.58
CA THR A 81 3.38 -2.31 -12.39
C THR A 81 2.26 -3.22 -11.91
N MET A 82 1.03 -2.71 -11.82
CA MET A 82 -0.12 -3.53 -11.40
C MET A 82 -0.38 -4.71 -12.36
N LEU A 83 -0.26 -4.49 -13.67
CA LEU A 83 -0.41 -5.57 -14.67
C LEU A 83 0.69 -6.63 -14.53
N ALA A 84 1.95 -6.20 -14.38
CA ALA A 84 3.08 -7.10 -14.25
C ALA A 84 3.03 -7.95 -12.98
N VAL A 85 2.69 -7.33 -11.84
CA VAL A 85 2.54 -8.06 -10.56
C VAL A 85 1.35 -9.02 -10.62
N ALA A 86 0.24 -8.60 -11.21
CA ALA A 86 -0.94 -9.45 -11.39
C ALA A 86 -0.63 -10.69 -12.22
N GLU A 87 0.16 -10.56 -13.29
CA GLU A 87 0.61 -11.67 -14.12
C GLU A 87 1.48 -12.65 -13.30
N GLN A 88 2.44 -12.15 -12.54
CA GLN A 88 3.31 -12.96 -11.69
C GLN A 88 2.54 -13.77 -10.64
N CYS A 89 1.49 -13.17 -10.06
CA CYS A 89 0.70 -13.78 -8.99
C CYS A 89 -0.52 -14.55 -9.49
N GLY A 90 -0.84 -14.51 -10.78
CA GLY A 90 -2.01 -15.18 -11.34
C GLY A 90 -3.36 -14.58 -10.93
N VAL A 91 -3.39 -13.27 -10.60
CA VAL A 91 -4.58 -12.56 -10.08
C VAL A 91 -4.97 -11.39 -10.98
N GLY A 92 -6.12 -10.78 -10.74
CA GLY A 92 -6.52 -9.55 -11.43
C GLY A 92 -5.71 -8.33 -10.95
N PRO A 93 -5.52 -7.30 -11.81
CA PRO A 93 -4.61 -6.19 -11.52
C PRO A 93 -5.02 -5.35 -10.30
N MET A 94 -6.31 -5.28 -9.99
CA MET A 94 -6.79 -4.53 -8.82
C MET A 94 -6.39 -5.16 -7.47
N ALA A 95 -5.97 -6.44 -7.45
CA ALA A 95 -5.40 -7.06 -6.27
C ALA A 95 -4.12 -6.36 -5.79
N ALA A 96 -3.37 -5.74 -6.71
CA ALA A 96 -2.13 -5.04 -6.42
C ALA A 96 -2.31 -3.54 -6.09
N VAL A 97 -3.55 -3.01 -6.12
CA VAL A 97 -3.77 -1.55 -6.08
C VAL A 97 -3.28 -0.90 -4.78
N ALA A 98 -3.51 -1.55 -3.64
CA ALA A 98 -3.17 -0.96 -2.35
C ALA A 98 -1.65 -0.88 -2.15
N GLY A 99 -0.94 -1.98 -2.39
CA GLY A 99 0.53 -2.04 -2.29
C GLY A 99 1.22 -1.15 -3.32
N THR A 100 0.76 -1.18 -4.58
CA THR A 100 1.34 -0.33 -5.63
C THR A 100 1.13 1.15 -5.34
N MET A 101 -0.04 1.55 -4.84
CA MET A 101 -0.28 2.94 -4.43
C MET A 101 0.66 3.35 -3.29
N ALA A 102 0.83 2.51 -2.27
CA ALA A 102 1.74 2.77 -1.16
C ALA A 102 3.18 2.95 -1.65
N GLU A 103 3.65 2.06 -2.52
CA GLU A 103 5.00 2.11 -3.11
C GLU A 103 5.22 3.39 -3.92
N TYR A 104 4.32 3.72 -4.84
CA TYR A 104 4.48 4.88 -5.73
C TYR A 104 4.43 6.21 -4.97
N VAL A 105 3.56 6.30 -3.96
CA VAL A 105 3.52 7.47 -3.06
C VAL A 105 4.82 7.56 -2.27
N ALA A 106 5.29 6.46 -1.67
CA ALA A 106 6.54 6.46 -0.92
C ALA A 106 7.74 6.86 -1.77
N ARG A 107 7.84 6.36 -3.00
CA ARG A 107 8.93 6.70 -3.95
C ARG A 107 8.97 8.18 -4.27
N ASP A 108 7.82 8.81 -4.53
CA ASP A 108 7.78 10.26 -4.81
C ASP A 108 8.17 11.08 -3.57
N LEU A 109 7.76 10.65 -2.37
CA LEU A 109 8.09 11.32 -1.12
C LEU A 109 9.55 11.10 -0.69
N ARG A 110 10.22 10.07 -1.18
CA ARG A 110 11.58 9.68 -0.80
C ARG A 110 12.63 10.77 -1.01
N SER A 111 12.37 11.71 -1.92
CA SER A 111 13.24 12.87 -2.13
C SER A 111 13.21 13.89 -0.98
N PHE A 112 12.24 13.79 -0.08
CA PHE A 112 12.00 14.73 1.03
C PHE A 112 12.20 14.09 2.40
N THR A 113 12.44 12.78 2.46
CA THR A 113 12.61 12.04 3.71
C THR A 113 13.55 10.85 3.51
N ARG A 114 14.33 10.51 4.53
CA ARG A 114 15.24 9.35 4.51
C ARG A 114 14.57 8.08 5.04
N ASN A 115 13.53 8.26 5.82
CA ASN A 115 12.78 7.16 6.41
C ASN A 115 11.33 7.35 6.06
N ILE A 116 10.71 6.36 5.42
CA ILE A 116 9.30 6.41 5.06
C ILE A 116 8.64 5.04 5.21
N ILE A 117 7.45 5.06 5.79
CA ILE A 117 6.56 3.91 5.88
C ILE A 117 5.19 4.39 5.37
N VAL A 118 4.62 3.70 4.41
CA VAL A 118 3.28 3.99 3.89
C VAL A 118 2.42 2.75 4.02
N GLU A 119 1.37 2.83 4.83
CA GLU A 119 0.36 1.79 5.00
C GLU A 119 -0.91 2.17 4.24
N ASN A 120 -1.45 1.22 3.49
CA ASN A 120 -2.70 1.35 2.75
C ASN A 120 -3.56 0.08 2.92
N GLY A 121 -4.45 0.08 3.91
CA GLY A 121 -5.39 -1.04 4.09
C GLY A 121 -4.77 -2.37 4.53
N GLY A 122 -3.58 -2.33 5.15
CA GLY A 122 -2.82 -3.51 5.57
C GLY A 122 -1.63 -3.82 4.65
N ASP A 123 -1.59 -3.25 3.44
CA ASP A 123 -0.41 -3.29 2.58
C ASP A 123 0.55 -2.17 3.00
N ILE A 124 1.78 -2.52 3.32
CA ILE A 124 2.79 -1.59 3.82
C ILE A 124 3.96 -1.56 2.85
N TYR A 125 4.43 -0.37 2.51
CA TYR A 125 5.73 -0.17 1.87
C TYR A 125 6.67 0.55 2.84
N LEU A 126 7.91 0.03 2.97
CA LEU A 126 8.93 0.56 3.88
C LEU A 126 10.22 0.84 3.11
N ASP A 127 10.80 2.01 3.38
CA ASP A 127 12.16 2.38 2.98
C ASP A 127 12.78 3.22 4.10
N SER A 128 13.71 2.65 4.87
CA SER A 128 14.27 3.26 6.07
C SER A 128 15.74 2.90 6.22
N LEU A 129 16.52 3.84 6.73
CA LEU A 129 17.91 3.62 7.12
C LEU A 129 18.04 2.91 8.47
N GLU A 130 16.95 2.70 9.19
CA GLU A 130 16.91 2.06 10.51
C GLU A 130 16.11 0.78 10.47
N GLU A 131 16.42 -0.14 11.38
CA GLU A 131 15.61 -1.35 11.60
C GLU A 131 14.16 -0.95 11.96
N ARG A 132 13.18 -1.60 11.33
CA ARG A 132 11.75 -1.39 11.61
C ARG A 132 11.09 -2.69 12.05
N ARG A 133 10.04 -2.56 12.85
CA ARG A 133 9.23 -3.68 13.30
C ARG A 133 7.80 -3.49 12.85
N VAL A 134 7.28 -4.47 12.13
CA VAL A 134 5.89 -4.51 11.69
C VAL A 134 5.15 -5.53 12.55
N ALA A 135 4.29 -5.03 13.42
CA ALA A 135 3.47 -5.90 14.28
C ALA A 135 2.41 -6.64 13.46
N VAL A 136 2.16 -7.89 13.81
CA VAL A 136 1.11 -8.70 13.21
C VAL A 136 -0.19 -8.47 13.98
N PHE A 137 -1.17 -7.85 13.31
CA PHE A 137 -2.53 -7.75 13.82
C PHE A 137 -3.36 -8.93 13.32
N ALA A 138 -3.70 -9.85 14.22
CA ALA A 138 -4.39 -11.10 13.90
C ALA A 138 -5.78 -11.18 14.56
N GLY A 139 -6.47 -10.04 14.71
CA GLY A 139 -7.80 -9.96 15.32
C GLY A 139 -7.80 -10.53 16.74
N GLU A 140 -8.72 -11.46 17.02
CA GLU A 140 -8.88 -12.11 18.34
C GLU A 140 -7.81 -13.17 18.65
N SER A 141 -6.87 -13.43 17.77
CA SER A 141 -5.79 -14.39 17.99
C SER A 141 -4.93 -13.98 19.20
N PRO A 142 -4.52 -14.94 20.06
CA PRO A 142 -3.63 -14.66 21.19
C PRO A 142 -2.23 -14.16 20.76
N LEU A 143 -1.91 -14.23 19.47
CA LEU A 143 -0.66 -13.73 18.88
C LEU A 143 -0.78 -12.28 18.38
N SER A 144 -1.99 -11.72 18.34
CA SER A 144 -2.25 -10.34 17.90
C SER A 144 -1.46 -9.36 18.76
N GLY A 145 -0.65 -8.49 18.12
CA GLY A 145 0.21 -7.52 18.78
C GLY A 145 1.40 -8.09 19.57
N LYS A 146 1.54 -9.43 19.68
CA LYS A 146 2.63 -10.08 20.39
C LYS A 146 3.76 -10.57 19.48
N THR A 147 3.50 -10.63 18.18
CA THR A 147 4.48 -11.01 17.16
C THR A 147 4.72 -9.85 16.21
N ALA A 148 5.97 -9.75 15.74
CA ALA A 148 6.35 -8.74 14.76
C ALA A 148 7.39 -9.28 13.79
N LEU A 149 7.36 -8.79 12.57
CA LEU A 149 8.45 -8.95 11.60
C LEU A 149 9.51 -7.91 11.89
N ARG A 150 10.76 -8.33 12.04
CA ARG A 150 11.91 -7.45 12.16
C ARG A 150 12.55 -7.28 10.79
N ILE A 151 12.55 -6.06 10.29
CA ILE A 151 13.01 -5.71 8.95
C ILE A 151 14.26 -4.84 9.09
N ARG A 152 15.37 -5.36 8.58
CA ARG A 152 16.65 -4.66 8.59
C ARG A 152 16.76 -3.69 7.41
N PRO A 153 17.56 -2.62 7.52
CA PRO A 153 17.76 -1.65 6.44
C PRO A 153 18.20 -2.29 5.12
N GLU A 154 19.05 -3.32 5.19
CA GLU A 154 19.58 -4.00 4.00
C GLU A 154 18.49 -4.75 3.19
N ALA A 155 17.36 -5.04 3.82
CA ALA A 155 16.22 -5.67 3.16
C ALA A 155 15.25 -4.65 2.53
N MET A 156 15.46 -3.35 2.77
CA MET A 156 14.62 -2.29 2.23
C MET A 156 15.19 -1.72 0.92
N PRO A 157 14.38 -1.14 0.03
CA PRO A 157 12.93 -1.00 0.17
C PRO A 157 12.18 -2.31 0.00
N MET A 158 11.05 -2.48 0.72
CA MET A 158 10.23 -3.68 0.59
C MET A 158 8.75 -3.43 0.88
N GLY A 159 7.89 -4.31 0.36
CA GLY A 159 6.49 -4.43 0.72
C GLY A 159 6.26 -5.48 1.80
N VAL A 160 5.31 -5.24 2.68
CA VAL A 160 4.78 -6.22 3.64
C VAL A 160 3.26 -6.18 3.59
N CYS A 161 2.65 -7.32 3.38
CA CYS A 161 1.18 -7.43 3.42
C CYS A 161 0.76 -8.69 4.18
N THR A 162 -0.47 -8.69 4.63
CA THR A 162 -1.12 -9.88 5.18
C THR A 162 -2.34 -10.19 4.36
N SER A 163 -2.57 -11.47 4.06
CA SER A 163 -3.88 -11.88 3.54
C SER A 163 -4.94 -11.65 4.62
N SER A 164 -6.06 -11.04 4.26
CA SER A 164 -7.18 -10.82 5.17
C SER A 164 -8.40 -11.58 4.70
N ALA A 165 -8.98 -12.42 5.54
CA ALA A 165 -10.22 -13.15 5.23
C ALA A 165 -11.46 -12.22 5.13
N THR A 166 -11.32 -10.93 5.45
CA THR A 166 -12.46 -9.99 5.56
C THR A 166 -12.40 -8.82 4.58
N VAL A 167 -11.29 -8.61 3.89
CA VAL A 167 -11.09 -7.45 3.00
C VAL A 167 -10.45 -7.89 1.69
N GLY A 168 -11.15 -7.66 0.58
CA GLY A 168 -10.66 -7.84 -0.78
C GLY A 168 -11.05 -9.15 -1.47
N LEU A 169 -11.31 -9.06 -2.77
CA LEU A 169 -11.64 -10.21 -3.64
C LEU A 169 -10.45 -11.14 -3.87
N SER A 170 -9.22 -10.67 -3.65
CA SER A 170 -7.98 -11.43 -3.84
C SER A 170 -7.84 -12.63 -2.92
N LEU A 171 -8.61 -12.69 -1.84
CA LEU A 171 -8.55 -13.76 -0.85
C LEU A 171 -9.36 -15.01 -1.20
N ILE A 172 -10.17 -14.94 -2.23
CA ILE A 172 -10.97 -16.07 -2.68
C ILE A 172 -10.11 -17.05 -3.51
N HIS A 173 -8.90 -16.66 -3.88
CA HIS A 173 -8.05 -17.39 -4.81
C HIS A 173 -6.67 -17.81 -4.25
N ILE A 174 -6.44 -17.66 -2.94
CA ILE A 174 -5.22 -18.17 -2.29
C ILE A 174 -5.57 -19.38 -1.44
#